data_1ac20a2fc6bbfa5e70ef06a1b31c688a
#
_entry.id   1ac20a2fc6bbfa5e70ef06a1b31c688a
#
_cell.length_a   1.000
_cell.length_b   1.000
_cell.length_c   1.000
_cell.angle_alpha   90.00
_cell.angle_beta   90.00
_cell.angle_gamma   90.00
#
_symmetry.space_group_name_H-M   'P 1'
#
loop_
_entity.id
_entity.type
_entity.pdbx_description
1 polymer ?
#
loop_
_entity_poly.entity_id
_entity_poly.type
_entity_poly.pdbx_seq_one_letter_code
_entity_poly.pdbx_strand_id
1 'polypeptide(L)'
;MNTVIKGILKQGDHAVISSLEHNAVVRPLETLKKNKIEYSVAECVPYDDEQTIENFRKQFKSNTKLVICTHASNVFGIKLPIERIGALCRLNGILFCVDAAQSAGTADINLSDSCIDFLCTAGHKGLYGPMGTGLLIINSETTPDSLIQGGTGSDSANLNQPEILPDKYESGTPNLPGIAGLNAGIKFVLNKKTDRIYNSELGLARMLYKRLEKAENVILYTKMPEKSHSVPVISFNIKNTESETVAKILNDSYNIAVRAGLHCAPLAHKSFGTQDTGTVRAVVSTFTTKNDVVYFANAVSRISKNNKQKKTI
;
A
#
# COMPACT_ATOMS: atom_id res chain seq x y z
N MET A 1 4.96 10.37 -2.21
CA MET A 1 4.59 10.60 -0.79
C MET A 1 5.35 11.75 -0.15
N ASN A 2 6.69 11.70 0.01
CA ASN A 2 7.41 12.81 0.65
C ASN A 2 7.15 14.17 -0.01
N THR A 3 7.09 14.21 -1.35
CA THR A 3 6.80 15.45 -2.11
C THR A 3 5.44 16.04 -1.71
N VAL A 4 4.39 15.20 -1.64
CA VAL A 4 3.06 15.66 -1.22
C VAL A 4 3.06 16.10 0.24
N ILE A 5 3.51 15.22 1.15
CA ILE A 5 3.46 15.48 2.60
C ILE A 5 4.24 16.74 2.98
N LYS A 6 5.48 16.86 2.50
CA LYS A 6 6.35 17.96 2.88
C LYS A 6 6.12 19.24 2.06
N GLY A 7 5.59 19.09 0.83
CA GLY A 7 5.31 20.21 -0.03
C GLY A 7 3.95 20.88 0.25
N ILE A 8 2.99 20.14 0.81
CA ILE A 8 1.64 20.66 1.12
C ILE A 8 1.56 21.20 2.55
N LEU A 9 2.06 20.41 3.53
CA LEU A 9 1.86 20.75 4.94
C LEU A 9 2.83 21.86 5.40
N LYS A 10 2.29 22.87 6.07
CA LYS A 10 3.01 24.01 6.65
C LYS A 10 2.87 23.99 8.17
N GLN A 11 3.68 24.80 8.84
CA GLN A 11 3.60 24.96 10.29
C GLN A 11 2.17 25.32 10.74
N GLY A 12 1.65 24.56 11.69
CA GLY A 12 0.30 24.72 12.22
C GLY A 12 -0.76 23.89 11.50
N ASP A 13 -0.45 23.24 10.35
CA ASP A 13 -1.37 22.36 9.66
C ASP A 13 -1.52 21.03 10.38
N HIS A 14 -2.66 20.40 10.12
CA HIS A 14 -2.99 19.05 10.59
C HIS A 14 -3.24 18.12 9.41
N ALA A 15 -2.81 16.87 9.55
CA ALA A 15 -3.13 15.80 8.61
C ALA A 15 -3.95 14.67 9.27
N VAL A 16 -4.76 13.98 8.49
CA VAL A 16 -5.40 12.73 8.93
C VAL A 16 -4.91 11.59 8.07
N ILE A 17 -4.55 10.48 8.70
CA ILE A 17 -4.07 9.28 8.00
C ILE A 17 -4.88 8.06 8.41
N SER A 18 -4.89 7.01 7.57
CA SER A 18 -5.50 5.73 7.94
C SER A 18 -4.65 4.95 8.95
N SER A 19 -5.27 4.08 9.74
CA SER A 19 -4.55 3.16 10.62
C SER A 19 -3.82 2.02 9.86
N LEU A 20 -3.98 1.95 8.53
CA LEU A 20 -3.35 0.93 7.69
C LEU A 20 -2.13 1.43 6.90
N GLU A 21 -1.64 2.64 7.22
CA GLU A 21 -0.58 3.30 6.46
C GLU A 21 0.78 2.59 6.53
N HIS A 22 1.46 2.64 5.40
CA HIS A 22 2.86 2.27 5.29
C HIS A 22 3.78 3.34 5.90
N ASN A 23 5.00 2.98 6.32
CA ASN A 23 6.02 3.90 6.81
C ASN A 23 6.39 5.03 5.84
N ALA A 24 6.09 4.90 4.56
CA ALA A 24 6.24 5.97 3.57
C ALA A 24 5.36 7.20 3.87
N VAL A 25 4.28 7.03 4.63
CA VAL A 25 3.39 8.08 5.13
C VAL A 25 3.74 8.46 6.56
N VAL A 26 3.85 7.48 7.44
CA VAL A 26 4.02 7.72 8.89
C VAL A 26 5.34 8.43 9.21
N ARG A 27 6.47 7.96 8.65
CA ARG A 27 7.79 8.52 8.99
C ARG A 27 7.98 9.98 8.56
N PRO A 28 7.55 10.43 7.36
CA PRO A 28 7.59 11.85 7.04
C PRO A 28 6.77 12.70 8.01
N LEU A 29 5.56 12.26 8.38
CA LEU A 29 4.70 12.99 9.32
C LEU A 29 5.31 13.04 10.72
N GLU A 30 5.87 11.95 11.23
CA GLU A 30 6.62 11.96 12.49
C GLU A 30 7.78 12.96 12.47
N THR A 31 8.49 13.06 11.34
CA THR A 31 9.56 14.03 11.17
C THR A 31 9.05 15.47 11.21
N LEU A 32 7.85 15.72 10.68
CA LEU A 32 7.27 17.06 10.61
C LEU A 32 6.69 17.56 11.94
N LYS A 33 6.50 16.71 12.94
CA LYS A 33 6.08 17.14 14.30
C LYS A 33 7.00 18.20 14.90
N LYS A 34 8.31 18.11 14.65
CA LYS A 34 9.28 19.13 15.08
C LYS A 34 9.02 20.51 14.48
N ASN A 35 8.31 20.58 13.35
CA ASN A 35 7.89 21.81 12.67
C ASN A 35 6.46 22.23 13.06
N LYS A 36 5.91 21.71 14.17
CA LYS A 36 4.55 21.99 14.65
C LYS A 36 3.46 21.59 13.64
N ILE A 37 3.70 20.54 12.87
CA ILE A 37 2.69 19.87 12.03
C ILE A 37 2.24 18.64 12.78
N GLU A 38 0.93 18.52 13.01
CA GLU A 38 0.33 17.41 13.73
C GLU A 38 -0.39 16.46 12.77
N TYR A 39 -0.60 15.23 13.20
CA TYR A 39 -1.49 14.33 12.50
C TYR A 39 -2.30 13.47 13.46
N SER A 40 -3.49 13.04 13.03
CA SER A 40 -4.36 12.07 13.68
C SER A 40 -4.48 10.81 12.84
N VAL A 41 -4.73 9.69 13.51
CA VAL A 41 -4.94 8.38 12.88
C VAL A 41 -6.43 8.04 12.94
N ALA A 42 -7.05 7.87 11.78
CA ALA A 42 -8.40 7.35 11.65
C ALA A 42 -8.36 5.81 11.68
N GLU A 43 -9.01 5.20 12.65
CA GLU A 43 -9.10 3.75 12.75
C GLU A 43 -9.95 3.18 11.62
N CYS A 44 -9.37 2.29 10.84
CA CYS A 44 -10.05 1.61 9.74
C CYS A 44 -10.65 0.31 10.26
N VAL A 45 -11.97 0.17 10.11
CA VAL A 45 -12.70 -1.02 10.53
C VAL A 45 -12.84 -1.95 9.32
N PRO A 46 -12.18 -3.12 9.33
CA PRO A 46 -12.25 -4.03 8.19
C PRO A 46 -13.69 -4.42 7.83
N TYR A 47 -14.06 -4.26 6.55
CA TYR A 47 -15.37 -4.61 6.01
C TYR A 47 -16.56 -3.75 6.55
N ASP A 48 -16.25 -2.63 7.21
CA ASP A 48 -17.23 -1.65 7.65
C ASP A 48 -16.79 -0.25 7.18
N ASP A 49 -17.24 0.09 5.96
CA ASP A 49 -16.92 1.36 5.31
C ASP A 49 -17.57 2.54 6.04
N GLU A 50 -18.80 2.36 6.58
CA GLU A 50 -19.49 3.42 7.29
C GLU A 50 -18.73 3.84 8.55
N GLN A 51 -18.35 2.87 9.37
CA GLN A 51 -17.59 3.16 10.58
C GLN A 51 -16.21 3.73 10.25
N THR A 52 -15.57 3.24 9.19
CA THR A 52 -14.27 3.76 8.73
C THR A 52 -14.39 5.25 8.35
N ILE A 53 -15.38 5.62 7.54
CA ILE A 53 -15.61 7.01 7.12
C ILE A 53 -15.93 7.90 8.31
N GLU A 54 -16.76 7.44 9.23
CA GLU A 54 -17.09 8.18 10.44
C GLU A 54 -15.85 8.40 11.33
N ASN A 55 -14.93 7.42 11.38
CA ASN A 55 -13.68 7.58 12.09
C ASN A 55 -12.76 8.62 11.42
N PHE A 56 -12.73 8.72 10.09
CA PHE A 56 -12.04 9.82 9.41
C PHE A 56 -12.66 11.17 9.75
N ARG A 57 -14.01 11.28 9.69
CA ARG A 57 -14.74 12.52 10.00
C ARG A 57 -14.43 13.03 11.40
N LYS A 58 -14.38 12.15 12.40
CA LYS A 58 -14.09 12.49 13.81
C LYS A 58 -12.67 13.05 14.00
N GLN A 59 -11.74 12.76 13.09
CA GLN A 59 -10.37 13.28 13.18
C GLN A 59 -10.20 14.66 12.54
N PHE A 60 -11.20 15.18 11.82
CA PHE A 60 -11.09 16.48 11.18
C PHE A 60 -11.10 17.60 12.21
N LYS A 61 -10.14 18.51 12.07
CA LYS A 61 -9.99 19.75 12.84
C LYS A 61 -10.11 20.95 11.90
N SER A 62 -10.29 22.15 12.44
CA SER A 62 -10.35 23.39 11.65
C SER A 62 -9.09 23.66 10.81
N ASN A 63 -7.94 23.15 11.26
CA ASN A 63 -6.65 23.25 10.58
C ASN A 63 -6.26 21.97 9.80
N THR A 64 -7.19 21.03 9.59
CA THR A 64 -6.91 19.84 8.77
C THR A 64 -6.74 20.26 7.31
N LYS A 65 -5.55 20.04 6.78
CA LYS A 65 -5.16 20.44 5.41
C LYS A 65 -5.12 19.29 4.44
N LEU A 66 -4.73 18.09 4.92
CA LEU A 66 -4.47 16.92 4.07
C LEU A 66 -4.99 15.64 4.73
N VAL A 67 -5.71 14.84 3.97
CA VAL A 67 -5.99 13.43 4.30
C VAL A 67 -5.11 12.55 3.44
N ILE A 68 -4.47 11.56 4.05
CA ILE A 68 -3.68 10.55 3.33
C ILE A 68 -4.26 9.18 3.64
N CYS A 69 -4.58 8.43 2.60
CA CYS A 69 -5.18 7.11 2.76
C CYS A 69 -4.50 6.10 1.83
N THR A 70 -4.00 5.00 2.39
CA THR A 70 -3.65 3.87 1.53
C THR A 70 -4.91 3.29 0.91
N HIS A 71 -4.92 3.05 -0.41
CA HIS A 71 -6.05 2.40 -1.05
C HIS A 71 -6.16 0.93 -0.63
N ALA A 72 -5.01 0.28 -0.42
CA ALA A 72 -5.00 -1.11 0.05
C ALA A 72 -3.82 -1.37 0.99
N SER A 73 -4.10 -2.03 2.11
CA SER A 73 -3.08 -2.43 3.07
C SER A 73 -2.07 -3.38 2.44
N ASN A 74 -0.80 -3.03 2.56
CA ASN A 74 0.31 -3.89 2.11
C ASN A 74 0.53 -5.11 3.01
N VAL A 75 -0.14 -5.19 4.14
CA VAL A 75 -0.06 -6.32 5.08
C VAL A 75 -1.27 -7.22 4.95
N PHE A 76 -2.46 -6.67 5.14
CA PHE A 76 -3.69 -7.45 5.28
C PHE A 76 -4.53 -7.51 4.00
N GLY A 77 -4.13 -6.81 2.95
CA GLY A 77 -4.84 -6.81 1.66
C GLY A 77 -6.22 -6.15 1.72
N ILE A 78 -6.56 -5.45 2.82
CA ILE A 78 -7.83 -4.74 2.96
C ILE A 78 -7.80 -3.50 2.09
N LYS A 79 -8.83 -3.32 1.29
CA LYS A 79 -9.06 -2.16 0.44
C LYS A 79 -9.97 -1.17 1.16
N LEU A 80 -9.59 0.09 1.18
CA LEU A 80 -10.35 1.18 1.81
C LEU A 80 -11.24 1.89 0.79
N PRO A 81 -12.38 2.47 1.22
CA PRO A 81 -13.36 3.13 0.36
C PRO A 81 -12.92 4.54 -0.03
N ILE A 82 -11.89 4.65 -0.89
CA ILE A 82 -11.26 5.92 -1.26
C ILE A 82 -12.24 6.89 -1.93
N GLU A 83 -13.23 6.40 -2.68
CA GLU A 83 -14.27 7.22 -3.31
C GLU A 83 -15.08 7.99 -2.25
N ARG A 84 -15.45 7.32 -1.19
CA ARG A 84 -16.26 7.90 -0.11
C ARG A 84 -15.43 8.80 0.80
N ILE A 85 -14.17 8.41 1.08
CA ILE A 85 -13.22 9.24 1.85
C ILE A 85 -12.91 10.52 1.07
N GLY A 86 -12.68 10.42 -0.25
CA GLY A 86 -12.44 11.57 -1.11
C GLY A 86 -13.65 12.53 -1.17
N ALA A 87 -14.86 11.99 -1.28
CA ALA A 87 -16.09 12.80 -1.21
C ALA A 87 -16.21 13.53 0.14
N LEU A 88 -15.90 12.85 1.25
CA LEU A 88 -15.84 13.48 2.58
C LEU A 88 -14.81 14.60 2.64
N CYS A 89 -13.62 14.40 2.08
CA CYS A 89 -12.56 15.41 2.02
C CYS A 89 -13.01 16.64 1.21
N ARG A 90 -13.59 16.42 0.03
CA ARG A 90 -14.09 17.50 -0.85
C ARG A 90 -15.16 18.35 -0.18
N LEU A 91 -16.10 17.71 0.53
CA LEU A 91 -17.16 18.41 1.29
C LEU A 91 -16.60 19.32 2.40
N ASN A 92 -15.40 19.04 2.90
CA ASN A 92 -14.76 19.80 3.96
C ASN A 92 -13.61 20.70 3.45
N GLY A 93 -13.38 20.80 2.14
CA GLY A 93 -12.30 21.60 1.56
C GLY A 93 -10.90 21.09 1.92
N ILE A 94 -10.75 19.79 2.18
CA ILE A 94 -9.50 19.13 2.57
C ILE A 94 -8.90 18.41 1.37
N LEU A 95 -7.61 18.58 1.14
CA LEU A 95 -6.88 17.87 0.08
C LEU A 95 -6.80 16.37 0.39
N PHE A 96 -6.92 15.54 -0.66
CA PHE A 96 -6.90 14.08 -0.53
C PHE A 96 -5.76 13.45 -1.33
N CYS A 97 -4.89 12.72 -0.62
CA CYS A 97 -3.78 11.96 -1.20
C CYS A 97 -3.98 10.47 -1.00
N VAL A 98 -3.88 9.69 -2.08
CA VAL A 98 -3.99 8.24 -2.06
C VAL A 98 -2.64 7.57 -2.29
N ASP A 99 -2.24 6.69 -1.37
CA ASP A 99 -1.17 5.71 -1.62
C ASP A 99 -1.75 4.48 -2.34
N ALA A 100 -1.55 4.44 -3.65
CA ALA A 100 -1.99 3.36 -4.51
C ALA A 100 -0.90 2.28 -4.76
N ALA A 101 0.14 2.24 -3.92
CA ALA A 101 1.28 1.33 -4.14
C ALA A 101 0.91 -0.17 -4.15
N GLN A 102 -0.23 -0.56 -3.59
CA GLN A 102 -0.71 -1.95 -3.60
C GLN A 102 -1.90 -2.18 -4.54
N SER A 103 -2.44 -1.13 -5.15
CA SER A 103 -3.66 -1.21 -5.93
C SER A 103 -3.49 -0.76 -7.38
N ALA A 104 -2.55 0.15 -7.67
CA ALA A 104 -2.26 0.57 -9.03
C ALA A 104 -1.85 -0.63 -9.91
N GLY A 105 -2.50 -0.76 -11.05
CA GLY A 105 -2.31 -1.88 -11.98
C GLY A 105 -3.14 -3.13 -11.66
N THR A 106 -3.80 -3.18 -10.48
CA THR A 106 -4.65 -4.30 -10.09
C THR A 106 -6.09 -3.88 -9.80
N ALA A 107 -6.32 -2.87 -8.94
CA ALA A 107 -7.65 -2.34 -8.68
C ALA A 107 -7.94 -1.12 -9.58
N ASP A 108 -9.21 -0.93 -9.90
CA ASP A 108 -9.65 0.25 -10.63
C ASP A 108 -9.59 1.49 -9.72
N ILE A 109 -9.08 2.61 -10.26
CA ILE A 109 -8.97 3.90 -9.57
C ILE A 109 -9.31 4.99 -10.57
N ASN A 110 -10.38 5.73 -10.31
CA ASN A 110 -10.73 6.92 -11.06
C ASN A 110 -10.48 8.16 -10.20
N LEU A 111 -9.52 9.00 -10.60
CA LEU A 111 -9.12 10.17 -9.83
C LEU A 111 -10.26 11.17 -9.65
N SER A 112 -11.04 11.42 -10.71
CA SER A 112 -12.12 12.42 -10.69
C SER A 112 -13.30 11.96 -9.84
N ASP A 113 -13.76 10.71 -10.05
CA ASP A 113 -14.90 10.15 -9.31
C ASP A 113 -14.56 9.96 -7.83
N SER A 114 -13.30 9.63 -7.52
CA SER A 114 -12.81 9.44 -6.14
C SER A 114 -12.35 10.75 -5.48
N CYS A 115 -12.49 11.89 -6.14
CA CYS A 115 -12.08 13.21 -5.62
C CYS A 115 -10.61 13.22 -5.12
N ILE A 116 -9.72 12.52 -5.83
CA ILE A 116 -8.30 12.41 -5.46
C ILE A 116 -7.53 13.61 -6.01
N ASP A 117 -6.85 14.35 -5.14
CA ASP A 117 -5.95 15.44 -5.51
C ASP A 117 -4.56 14.93 -5.89
N PHE A 118 -4.05 13.95 -5.13
CA PHE A 118 -2.73 13.37 -5.33
C PHE A 118 -2.80 11.85 -5.28
N LEU A 119 -2.24 11.19 -6.30
CA LEU A 119 -2.07 9.74 -6.27
C LEU A 119 -0.61 9.38 -6.38
N CYS A 120 -0.14 8.58 -5.42
CA CYS A 120 1.24 8.08 -5.39
C CYS A 120 1.27 6.57 -5.60
N THR A 121 2.17 6.09 -6.44
CA THR A 121 2.35 4.64 -6.63
C THR A 121 3.79 4.27 -6.92
N ALA A 122 4.13 2.99 -6.66
CA ALA A 122 5.43 2.41 -6.96
C ALA A 122 5.41 1.68 -8.31
N GLY A 123 6.40 1.95 -9.16
CA GLY A 123 6.47 1.36 -10.49
C GLY A 123 6.75 -0.15 -10.49
N HIS A 124 7.49 -0.64 -9.50
CA HIS A 124 7.96 -2.03 -9.42
C HIS A 124 6.96 -3.04 -8.79
N LYS A 125 5.73 -2.61 -8.52
CA LYS A 125 4.66 -3.47 -7.99
C LYS A 125 3.66 -3.82 -9.10
N GLY A 126 2.36 -3.57 -8.90
CA GLY A 126 1.32 -3.90 -9.87
C GLY A 126 1.43 -3.22 -11.24
N LEU A 127 2.33 -2.25 -11.40
CA LEU A 127 2.66 -1.66 -12.70
C LEU A 127 3.77 -2.40 -13.46
N TYR A 128 4.38 -3.43 -12.88
CA TYR A 128 5.42 -4.29 -13.48
C TYR A 128 6.63 -3.54 -14.06
N GLY A 129 6.91 -2.33 -13.59
CA GLY A 129 8.08 -1.55 -13.95
C GLY A 129 9.32 -1.92 -13.12
N PRO A 130 10.50 -1.37 -13.43
CA PRO A 130 11.72 -1.62 -12.67
C PRO A 130 11.72 -0.95 -11.31
N MET A 131 12.53 -1.47 -10.38
CA MET A 131 12.80 -0.83 -9.09
C MET A 131 13.38 0.57 -9.29
N GLY A 132 13.15 1.46 -8.31
CA GLY A 132 13.61 2.85 -8.38
C GLY A 132 12.72 3.77 -9.23
N THR A 133 11.56 3.28 -9.69
CA THR A 133 10.54 4.07 -10.40
C THR A 133 9.26 4.19 -9.59
N GLY A 134 8.51 5.25 -9.84
CA GLY A 134 7.21 5.52 -9.25
C GLY A 134 6.52 6.68 -9.95
N LEU A 135 5.27 6.92 -9.59
CA LEU A 135 4.47 8.00 -10.15
C LEU A 135 3.85 8.85 -9.03
N LEU A 136 3.87 10.14 -9.22
CA LEU A 136 3.02 11.12 -8.54
C LEU A 136 2.11 11.72 -9.61
N ILE A 137 0.80 11.50 -9.47
CA ILE A 137 -0.21 12.10 -10.34
C ILE A 137 -0.88 13.22 -9.53
N ILE A 138 -0.94 14.41 -10.10
CA ILE A 138 -1.54 15.60 -9.51
C ILE A 138 -2.81 15.92 -10.29
N ASN A 139 -3.94 15.92 -9.59
CA ASN A 139 -5.27 16.23 -10.12
C ASN A 139 -5.89 17.35 -9.26
N SER A 140 -5.12 18.39 -9.00
CA SER A 140 -5.47 19.51 -8.13
C SER A 140 -4.84 20.80 -8.66
N GLU A 141 -5.51 21.92 -8.44
CA GLU A 141 -4.92 23.24 -8.68
C GLU A 141 -3.79 23.54 -7.67
N THR A 142 -3.87 22.96 -6.47
CA THR A 142 -2.81 23.06 -5.47
C THR A 142 -1.68 22.11 -5.83
N THR A 143 -0.49 22.66 -6.08
CA THR A 143 0.72 21.87 -6.32
C THR A 143 1.63 21.88 -5.09
N PRO A 144 2.22 20.73 -4.69
CA PRO A 144 3.21 20.68 -3.61
C PRO A 144 4.43 21.58 -3.93
N ASP A 145 5.09 22.11 -2.90
CA ASP A 145 6.42 22.70 -3.09
C ASP A 145 7.41 21.60 -3.50
N SER A 146 8.41 21.98 -4.32
CA SER A 146 9.46 21.06 -4.72
C SER A 146 10.32 20.64 -3.52
N LEU A 147 10.52 19.35 -3.37
CA LEU A 147 11.35 18.80 -2.28
C LEU A 147 12.84 18.87 -2.58
N ILE A 148 13.18 18.76 -3.85
CA ILE A 148 14.56 18.77 -4.35
C ILE A 148 14.62 19.79 -5.46
N GLN A 149 15.60 20.70 -5.41
CA GLN A 149 15.87 21.69 -6.42
C GLN A 149 17.20 21.38 -7.10
N GLY A 150 17.32 21.74 -8.39
CA GLY A 150 18.54 21.52 -9.16
C GLY A 150 18.35 21.76 -10.66
N GLY A 151 19.36 21.42 -11.43
CA GLY A 151 19.29 21.57 -12.89
C GLY A 151 18.24 20.66 -13.51
N THR A 152 17.38 21.25 -14.35
CA THR A 152 16.29 20.52 -15.04
C THR A 152 16.55 20.40 -16.55
N GLY A 153 17.58 21.11 -17.06
CA GLY A 153 17.85 21.22 -18.49
C GLY A 153 16.98 22.25 -19.22
N SER A 154 16.01 22.86 -18.53
CA SER A 154 15.17 23.95 -19.01
C SER A 154 15.42 25.23 -18.19
N ASP A 155 15.07 26.41 -18.75
CA ASP A 155 15.13 27.73 -18.10
C ASP A 155 16.43 27.98 -17.32
N SER A 156 17.57 27.66 -17.94
CA SER A 156 18.90 27.66 -17.29
C SER A 156 19.36 29.02 -16.79
N ALA A 157 18.78 30.13 -17.25
CA ALA A 157 19.09 31.48 -16.80
C ALA A 157 18.37 31.89 -15.51
N ASN A 158 17.28 31.18 -15.16
CA ASN A 158 16.51 31.43 -13.96
C ASN A 158 17.18 30.75 -12.75
N LEU A 159 17.32 31.49 -11.65
CA LEU A 159 17.91 30.96 -10.42
C LEU A 159 16.91 30.20 -9.55
N ASN A 160 15.62 30.33 -9.83
CA ASN A 160 14.57 29.59 -9.12
C ASN A 160 14.26 28.27 -9.81
N GLN A 161 13.78 27.30 -9.04
CA GLN A 161 13.26 26.05 -9.60
C GLN A 161 12.07 26.34 -10.52
N PRO A 162 11.98 25.75 -11.71
CA PRO A 162 10.83 25.91 -12.60
C PRO A 162 9.52 25.48 -11.94
N GLU A 163 8.43 26.19 -12.24
CA GLU A 163 7.08 25.81 -11.77
C GLU A 163 6.32 24.91 -12.75
N ILE A 164 6.86 24.73 -13.94
CA ILE A 164 6.23 23.90 -15.00
C ILE A 164 6.51 22.44 -14.74
N LEU A 165 5.47 21.60 -14.84
CA LEU A 165 5.60 20.14 -14.76
C LEU A 165 6.13 19.58 -16.09
N PRO A 166 6.98 18.54 -16.06
CA PRO A 166 7.47 17.82 -14.89
C PRO A 166 8.67 18.45 -14.17
N ASP A 167 9.30 19.50 -14.73
CA ASP A 167 10.57 20.08 -14.31
C ASP A 167 10.56 20.55 -12.84
N LYS A 168 9.40 20.99 -12.34
CA LYS A 168 9.22 21.34 -10.93
C LYS A 168 9.70 20.25 -9.96
N TYR A 169 9.55 18.98 -10.32
CA TYR A 169 9.85 17.84 -9.44
C TYR A 169 10.98 16.94 -9.96
N GLU A 170 11.45 17.16 -11.19
CA GLU A 170 12.44 16.33 -11.85
C GLU A 170 13.80 17.06 -11.93
N SER A 171 14.52 17.09 -10.80
CA SER A 171 15.87 17.68 -10.76
C SER A 171 16.95 16.67 -11.10
N GLY A 172 17.91 17.06 -11.94
CA GLY A 172 18.98 16.23 -12.44
C GLY A 172 18.58 15.44 -13.70
N THR A 173 19.50 14.63 -14.21
CA THR A 173 19.24 13.80 -15.40
C THR A 173 18.22 12.70 -15.07
N PRO A 174 17.08 12.63 -15.75
CA PRO A 174 16.05 11.62 -15.50
C PRO A 174 16.55 10.19 -15.74
N ASN A 175 15.99 9.23 -14.98
CA ASN A 175 16.24 7.81 -15.16
C ASN A 175 15.51 7.26 -16.39
N LEU A 176 15.98 7.62 -17.61
CA LEU A 176 15.35 7.21 -18.86
C LEU A 176 15.17 5.69 -19.00
N PRO A 177 16.16 4.84 -18.68
CA PRO A 177 15.95 3.39 -18.75
C PRO A 177 14.83 2.91 -17.82
N GLY A 178 14.76 3.45 -16.60
CA GLY A 178 13.71 3.13 -15.64
C GLY A 178 12.33 3.58 -16.12
N ILE A 179 12.23 4.79 -16.66
CA ILE A 179 10.98 5.35 -17.23
C ILE A 179 10.51 4.52 -18.42
N ALA A 180 11.42 4.15 -19.34
CA ALA A 180 11.10 3.28 -20.46
C ALA A 180 10.60 1.90 -20.01
N GLY A 181 11.25 1.31 -19.01
CA GLY A 181 10.82 0.04 -18.40
C GLY A 181 9.44 0.16 -17.72
N LEU A 182 9.18 1.24 -17.00
CA LEU A 182 7.86 1.50 -16.41
C LEU A 182 6.78 1.66 -17.47
N ASN A 183 7.06 2.38 -18.57
CA ASN A 183 6.13 2.50 -19.69
C ASN A 183 5.80 1.13 -20.30
N ALA A 184 6.79 0.24 -20.46
CA ALA A 184 6.55 -1.13 -20.91
C ALA A 184 5.67 -1.92 -19.95
N GLY A 185 5.90 -1.79 -18.64
CA GLY A 185 5.06 -2.41 -17.60
C GLY A 185 3.61 -1.90 -17.64
N ILE A 186 3.41 -0.59 -17.72
CA ILE A 186 2.07 0.01 -17.85
C ILE A 186 1.37 -0.50 -19.13
N LYS A 187 2.05 -0.55 -20.27
CA LYS A 187 1.49 -1.11 -21.52
C LYS A 187 1.08 -2.56 -21.35
N PHE A 188 1.88 -3.37 -20.64
CA PHE A 188 1.53 -4.76 -20.32
C PHE A 188 0.22 -4.84 -19.53
N VAL A 189 0.06 -4.01 -18.48
CA VAL A 189 -1.16 -3.93 -17.65
C VAL A 189 -2.36 -3.54 -18.52
N LEU A 190 -2.24 -2.49 -19.31
CA LEU A 190 -3.30 -2.00 -20.20
C LEU A 190 -3.73 -3.07 -21.21
N ASN A 191 -2.77 -3.77 -21.83
CA ASN A 191 -3.05 -4.83 -22.80
C ASN A 191 -3.73 -6.04 -22.16
N LYS A 192 -3.32 -6.42 -20.95
CA LYS A 192 -3.97 -7.50 -20.18
C LYS A 192 -5.33 -7.09 -19.63
N LYS A 193 -5.58 -5.80 -19.44
CA LYS A 193 -6.73 -5.17 -18.78
C LYS A 193 -6.69 -5.40 -17.24
N THR A 194 -6.70 -4.32 -16.50
CA THR A 194 -6.65 -4.30 -15.03
C THR A 194 -7.68 -5.24 -14.40
N ASP A 195 -8.94 -5.22 -14.88
CA ASP A 195 -9.98 -6.11 -14.38
C ASP A 195 -9.68 -7.60 -14.55
N ARG A 196 -9.06 -7.99 -15.68
CA ARG A 196 -8.67 -9.39 -15.90
C ARG A 196 -7.54 -9.81 -14.97
N ILE A 197 -6.54 -8.95 -14.80
CA ILE A 197 -5.46 -9.17 -13.82
C ILE A 197 -6.07 -9.36 -12.44
N TYR A 198 -6.87 -8.41 -12.00
CA TYR A 198 -7.47 -8.42 -10.66
C TYR A 198 -8.34 -9.66 -10.40
N ASN A 199 -9.24 -9.99 -11.33
CA ASN A 199 -10.11 -11.16 -11.17
C ASN A 199 -9.33 -12.48 -11.13
N SER A 200 -8.27 -12.61 -11.94
CA SER A 200 -7.39 -13.77 -11.93
C SER A 200 -6.64 -13.90 -10.60
N GLU A 201 -6.00 -12.84 -10.16
CA GLU A 201 -5.24 -12.80 -8.91
C GLU A 201 -6.14 -13.01 -7.69
N LEU A 202 -7.32 -12.38 -7.66
CA LEU A 202 -8.30 -12.58 -6.59
C LEU A 202 -8.81 -14.03 -6.55
N GLY A 203 -9.00 -14.66 -7.71
CA GLY A 203 -9.35 -16.08 -7.79
C GLY A 203 -8.28 -16.99 -7.19
N LEU A 204 -7.00 -16.72 -7.45
CA LEU A 204 -5.87 -17.43 -6.86
C LEU A 204 -5.76 -17.17 -5.35
N ALA A 205 -5.95 -15.93 -4.91
CA ALA A 205 -5.96 -15.59 -3.50
C ALA A 205 -7.08 -16.30 -2.73
N ARG A 206 -8.29 -16.36 -3.29
CA ARG A 206 -9.40 -17.14 -2.72
C ARG A 206 -9.10 -18.64 -2.63
N MET A 207 -8.46 -19.19 -3.66
CA MET A 207 -8.03 -20.58 -3.66
C MET A 207 -7.00 -20.85 -2.57
N LEU A 208 -6.04 -19.95 -2.40
CA LEU A 208 -5.04 -19.99 -1.34
C LEU A 208 -5.70 -19.90 0.04
N TYR A 209 -6.56 -18.91 0.25
CA TYR A 209 -7.27 -18.69 1.50
C TYR A 209 -8.02 -19.95 1.95
N LYS A 210 -8.85 -20.54 1.08
CA LYS A 210 -9.61 -21.76 1.36
C LYS A 210 -8.74 -22.95 1.77
N ARG A 211 -7.52 -23.03 1.28
CA ARG A 211 -6.56 -24.07 1.64
C ARG A 211 -5.90 -23.81 2.98
N LEU A 212 -5.51 -22.56 3.23
CA LEU A 212 -4.91 -22.15 4.50
C LEU A 212 -5.93 -22.24 5.66
N GLU A 213 -7.19 -21.89 5.42
CA GLU A 213 -8.28 -21.99 6.40
C GLU A 213 -8.49 -23.42 6.90
N LYS A 214 -8.24 -24.42 6.04
CA LYS A 214 -8.33 -25.85 6.38
C LYS A 214 -7.07 -26.39 7.05
N ALA A 215 -5.97 -25.65 7.02
CA ALA A 215 -4.72 -26.10 7.60
C ALA A 215 -4.74 -25.91 9.13
N GLU A 216 -4.42 -26.98 9.85
CA GLU A 216 -4.36 -26.93 11.32
C GLU A 216 -3.33 -25.90 11.79
N ASN A 217 -3.62 -25.21 12.90
CA ASN A 217 -2.73 -24.23 13.52
C ASN A 217 -2.39 -23.00 12.67
N VAL A 218 -2.98 -22.80 11.51
CA VAL A 218 -2.87 -21.56 10.74
C VAL A 218 -3.85 -20.53 11.30
N ILE A 219 -3.38 -19.31 11.46
CA ILE A 219 -4.18 -18.14 11.87
C ILE A 219 -4.28 -17.21 10.66
N LEU A 220 -5.48 -16.92 10.21
CA LEU A 220 -5.79 -15.93 9.18
C LEU A 220 -6.35 -14.69 9.85
N TYR A 221 -5.93 -13.51 9.40
CA TYR A 221 -6.29 -12.23 10.03
C TYR A 221 -7.44 -11.50 9.33
N THR A 222 -7.82 -11.94 8.14
CA THR A 222 -8.87 -11.33 7.33
C THR A 222 -9.90 -12.34 6.91
N LYS A 223 -11.06 -11.89 6.41
CA LYS A 223 -12.04 -12.75 5.75
C LYS A 223 -11.51 -13.20 4.38
N MET A 224 -12.21 -14.16 3.77
CA MET A 224 -11.92 -14.58 2.39
C MET A 224 -11.93 -13.36 1.45
N PRO A 225 -10.91 -13.19 0.60
CA PRO A 225 -10.82 -12.02 -0.25
C PRO A 225 -12.04 -11.79 -1.15
N GLU A 226 -12.58 -10.57 -1.14
CA GLU A 226 -13.72 -10.13 -1.95
C GLU A 226 -13.35 -8.92 -2.79
N LYS A 227 -13.99 -8.79 -3.96
CA LYS A 227 -13.66 -7.71 -4.91
C LYS A 227 -13.86 -6.31 -4.32
N SER A 228 -14.86 -6.14 -3.48
CA SER A 228 -15.17 -4.86 -2.82
C SER A 228 -14.11 -4.41 -1.83
N HIS A 229 -13.55 -5.34 -1.04
CA HIS A 229 -12.75 -5.01 0.15
C HIS A 229 -11.36 -5.62 0.17
N SER A 230 -10.88 -6.22 -0.90
CA SER A 230 -9.59 -6.93 -0.86
C SER A 230 -8.74 -6.75 -2.11
N VAL A 231 -7.43 -6.72 -1.93
CA VAL A 231 -6.42 -7.01 -2.96
C VAL A 231 -5.82 -8.41 -2.72
N PRO A 232 -5.12 -9.02 -3.68
CA PRO A 232 -4.65 -10.41 -3.60
C PRO A 232 -3.45 -10.62 -2.67
N VAL A 233 -3.56 -10.15 -1.43
CA VAL A 233 -2.57 -10.26 -0.35
C VAL A 233 -3.19 -11.05 0.79
N ILE A 234 -2.49 -12.08 1.29
CA ILE A 234 -2.92 -12.88 2.43
C ILE A 234 -1.81 -12.89 3.48
N SER A 235 -2.14 -12.41 4.67
CA SER A 235 -1.28 -12.55 5.84
C SER A 235 -1.80 -13.63 6.78
N PHE A 236 -0.88 -14.44 7.27
CA PHE A 236 -1.16 -15.53 8.19
C PHE A 236 -0.01 -15.75 9.16
N ASN A 237 -0.28 -16.48 10.24
CA ASN A 237 0.74 -17.04 11.11
C ASN A 237 0.45 -18.53 11.38
N ILE A 238 1.45 -19.22 11.90
CA ILE A 238 1.31 -20.58 12.42
C ILE A 238 1.43 -20.48 13.94
N LYS A 239 0.46 -21.04 14.67
CA LYS A 239 0.45 -21.03 16.14
C LYS A 239 1.79 -21.50 16.72
N ASN A 240 2.31 -20.77 17.70
CA ASN A 240 3.56 -21.07 18.39
C ASN A 240 4.81 -21.13 17.47
N THR A 241 4.81 -20.44 16.35
CA THR A 241 5.98 -20.29 15.47
C THR A 241 6.11 -18.83 15.07
N GLU A 242 7.29 -18.29 15.20
CA GLU A 242 7.61 -16.93 14.74
C GLU A 242 7.48 -16.82 13.22
N SER A 243 6.99 -15.69 12.76
CA SER A 243 6.75 -15.44 11.32
C SER A 243 8.02 -15.60 10.49
N GLU A 244 9.16 -15.13 10.98
CA GLU A 244 10.48 -15.23 10.35
C GLU A 244 10.94 -16.67 10.23
N THR A 245 10.67 -17.48 11.26
CA THR A 245 10.99 -18.93 11.24
C THR A 245 10.17 -19.64 10.15
N VAL A 246 8.88 -19.34 10.03
CA VAL A 246 8.03 -19.90 8.96
C VAL A 246 8.56 -19.50 7.58
N ALA A 247 8.90 -18.22 7.38
CA ALA A 247 9.47 -17.73 6.13
C ALA A 247 10.80 -18.42 5.80
N LYS A 248 11.68 -18.60 6.79
CA LYS A 248 12.94 -19.31 6.62
C LYS A 248 12.72 -20.76 6.18
N ILE A 249 11.83 -21.50 6.83
CA ILE A 249 11.53 -22.89 6.45
C ILE A 249 10.94 -22.98 5.03
N LEU A 250 10.03 -22.06 4.66
CA LEU A 250 9.46 -22.00 3.31
C LEU A 250 10.56 -21.77 2.26
N ASN A 251 11.52 -20.87 2.55
CA ASN A 251 12.64 -20.60 1.65
C ASN A 251 13.57 -21.81 1.55
N ASP A 252 14.11 -22.29 2.68
CA ASP A 252 15.20 -23.25 2.71
C ASP A 252 14.76 -24.67 2.33
N SER A 253 13.53 -25.08 2.69
CA SER A 253 13.04 -26.45 2.49
C SER A 253 12.10 -26.61 1.32
N TYR A 254 11.46 -25.53 0.86
CA TYR A 254 10.46 -25.57 -0.20
C TYR A 254 10.75 -24.66 -1.38
N ASN A 255 11.84 -23.88 -1.33
CA ASN A 255 12.20 -22.88 -2.36
C ASN A 255 11.05 -21.89 -2.64
N ILE A 256 10.35 -21.46 -1.58
CA ILE A 256 9.24 -20.52 -1.63
C ILE A 256 9.65 -19.22 -0.94
N ALA A 257 9.69 -18.12 -1.69
CA ALA A 257 9.96 -16.80 -1.17
C ALA A 257 8.67 -16.14 -0.67
N VAL A 258 8.63 -15.80 0.62
CA VAL A 258 7.62 -14.97 1.27
C VAL A 258 8.28 -13.85 2.04
N ARG A 259 7.50 -12.91 2.52
CA ARG A 259 7.99 -11.90 3.46
C ARG A 259 7.38 -12.13 4.84
N ALA A 260 8.17 -11.91 5.89
CA ALA A 260 7.73 -11.99 7.28
C ALA A 260 8.02 -10.69 8.04
N GLY A 261 7.44 -10.52 9.23
CA GLY A 261 7.62 -9.40 10.14
C GLY A 261 6.58 -8.30 9.97
N LEU A 262 6.98 -7.03 10.21
CA LEU A 262 6.06 -5.89 10.30
C LEU A 262 5.78 -5.19 8.94
N HIS A 263 6.36 -5.64 7.85
CA HIS A 263 6.10 -5.14 6.48
C HIS A 263 6.14 -3.63 6.31
N CYS A 264 6.89 -2.90 7.17
CA CYS A 264 6.92 -1.43 7.21
C CYS A 264 5.54 -0.76 7.43
N ALA A 265 4.63 -1.41 8.15
CA ALA A 265 3.29 -0.88 8.45
C ALA A 265 2.91 -1.12 9.93
N PRO A 266 3.62 -0.49 10.89
CA PRO A 266 3.42 -0.75 12.32
C PRO A 266 2.00 -0.41 12.80
N LEU A 267 1.35 0.60 12.22
CA LEU A 267 -0.02 0.97 12.58
C LEU A 267 -1.00 -0.14 12.20
N ALA A 268 -0.86 -0.73 11.01
CA ALA A 268 -1.69 -1.85 10.59
C ALA A 268 -1.53 -3.05 11.53
N HIS A 269 -0.29 -3.37 11.92
CA HIS A 269 -0.05 -4.43 12.90
C HIS A 269 -0.65 -4.13 14.27
N LYS A 270 -0.65 -2.85 14.71
CA LYS A 270 -1.31 -2.42 15.94
C LYS A 270 -2.83 -2.65 15.87
N SER A 271 -3.49 -2.25 14.78
CA SER A 271 -4.93 -2.45 14.58
C SER A 271 -5.33 -3.93 14.55
N PHE A 272 -4.43 -4.82 14.15
CA PHE A 272 -4.67 -6.27 14.09
C PHE A 272 -4.06 -7.09 15.24
N GLY A 273 -3.45 -6.44 16.24
CA GLY A 273 -2.85 -7.12 17.39
C GLY A 273 -1.67 -8.03 17.05
N THR A 274 -0.94 -7.71 15.98
CA THR A 274 0.20 -8.50 15.48
C THR A 274 1.53 -7.75 15.56
N GLN A 275 1.59 -6.69 16.34
CA GLN A 275 2.78 -5.84 16.46
C GLN A 275 4.00 -6.57 17.02
N ASP A 276 3.79 -7.52 17.93
CA ASP A 276 4.85 -8.28 18.58
C ASP A 276 5.26 -9.53 17.79
N THR A 277 4.36 -10.07 16.97
CA THR A 277 4.58 -11.33 16.22
C THR A 277 4.88 -11.11 14.74
N GLY A 278 4.57 -9.95 14.20
CA GLY A 278 4.53 -9.77 12.76
C GLY A 278 3.57 -10.76 12.07
N THR A 279 3.67 -10.89 10.77
CA THR A 279 2.93 -11.89 9.99
C THR A 279 3.78 -12.44 8.85
N VAL A 280 3.48 -13.65 8.39
CA VAL A 280 3.91 -14.14 7.08
C VAL A 280 2.94 -13.62 6.04
N ARG A 281 3.45 -13.01 4.98
CA ARG A 281 2.65 -12.45 3.89
C ARG A 281 2.89 -13.17 2.59
N ALA A 282 1.84 -13.75 2.02
CA ALA A 282 1.79 -14.34 0.69
C ALA A 282 1.06 -13.41 -0.27
N VAL A 283 1.62 -13.23 -1.46
CA VAL A 283 1.05 -12.41 -2.53
C VAL A 283 1.06 -13.22 -3.82
N VAL A 284 -0.05 -13.22 -4.53
CA VAL A 284 -0.14 -13.80 -5.87
C VAL A 284 -0.08 -12.70 -6.92
N SER A 285 0.35 -13.04 -8.12
CA SER A 285 0.44 -12.12 -9.26
C SER A 285 -0.13 -12.75 -10.52
N THR A 286 -0.20 -11.99 -11.60
CA THR A 286 -0.65 -12.50 -12.90
C THR A 286 0.23 -13.63 -13.46
N PHE A 287 1.41 -13.86 -12.89
CA PHE A 287 2.34 -14.95 -13.25
C PHE A 287 2.21 -16.18 -12.35
N THR A 288 1.47 -16.07 -11.25
CA THR A 288 1.25 -17.18 -10.32
C THR A 288 0.29 -18.20 -10.94
N THR A 289 0.62 -19.48 -10.85
CA THR A 289 -0.23 -20.57 -11.33
C THR A 289 -1.04 -21.21 -10.22
N LYS A 290 -2.09 -21.97 -10.57
CA LYS A 290 -2.83 -22.78 -9.60
C LYS A 290 -1.95 -23.80 -8.89
N ASN A 291 -0.95 -24.35 -9.59
CA ASN A 291 -0.01 -25.33 -9.02
C ASN A 291 0.89 -24.68 -7.95
N ASP A 292 1.34 -23.44 -8.16
CA ASP A 292 2.11 -22.69 -7.17
C ASP A 292 1.29 -22.50 -5.88
N VAL A 293 0.01 -22.13 -6.01
CA VAL A 293 -0.90 -21.97 -4.88
C VAL A 293 -1.10 -23.29 -4.12
N VAL A 294 -1.26 -24.43 -4.84
CA VAL A 294 -1.39 -25.75 -4.24
C VAL A 294 -0.10 -26.15 -3.51
N TYR A 295 1.03 -25.95 -4.17
CA TYR A 295 2.35 -26.27 -3.62
C TYR A 295 2.64 -25.47 -2.33
N PHE A 296 2.40 -24.15 -2.38
CA PHE A 296 2.53 -23.28 -1.22
C PHE A 296 1.65 -23.73 -0.05
N ALA A 297 0.36 -23.94 -0.29
CA ALA A 297 -0.58 -24.33 0.76
C ALA A 297 -0.23 -25.69 1.39
N ASN A 298 0.26 -26.64 0.60
CA ASN A 298 0.74 -27.93 1.08
C ASN A 298 2.00 -27.77 1.95
N ALA A 299 2.94 -26.90 1.57
CA ALA A 299 4.12 -26.59 2.37
C ALA A 299 3.73 -26.01 3.73
N VAL A 300 2.87 -24.98 3.75
CA VAL A 300 2.35 -24.38 4.98
C VAL A 300 1.65 -25.43 5.87
N SER A 301 0.81 -26.27 5.29
CA SER A 301 0.10 -27.33 6.03
C SER A 301 1.07 -28.34 6.67
N ARG A 302 2.18 -28.70 5.99
CA ARG A 302 3.22 -29.57 6.56
C ARG A 302 3.94 -28.92 7.73
N ILE A 303 4.33 -27.64 7.58
CA ILE A 303 5.01 -26.88 8.63
C ILE A 303 4.10 -26.77 9.86
N SER A 304 2.81 -26.47 9.66
CA SER A 304 1.84 -26.27 10.75
C SER A 304 1.55 -27.55 11.55
N LYS A 305 1.66 -28.73 10.92
CA LYS A 305 1.50 -30.04 11.57
C LYS A 305 2.73 -30.44 12.38
N ASN A 306 3.93 -30.22 11.86
CA ASN A 306 5.19 -30.63 12.49
C ASN A 306 5.46 -29.87 13.81
N ASN A 307 4.78 -28.76 14.03
CA ASN A 307 4.88 -27.99 15.27
C ASN A 307 4.27 -28.69 16.51
N LYS A 308 3.46 -29.72 16.32
CA LYS A 308 2.94 -30.57 17.43
C LYS A 308 4.04 -31.43 18.07
N GLN A 309 5.07 -31.84 17.31
CA GLN A 309 6.09 -32.77 17.79
C GLN A 309 7.16 -32.14 18.67
N LYS A 310 7.33 -30.82 18.67
CA LYS A 310 8.33 -30.12 19.52
C LYS A 310 7.87 -29.83 20.95
N LYS A 311 6.62 -30.13 21.32
CA LYS A 311 6.07 -29.94 22.68
C LYS A 311 5.99 -31.21 23.52
N THR A 312 6.52 -32.33 23.03
CA THR A 312 6.48 -33.63 23.75
C THR A 312 7.91 -34.18 23.97
N ILE A 313 8.85 -33.32 24.34
CA ILE A 313 10.14 -33.69 24.93
C ILE A 313 10.40 -32.76 26.11
#